data_55414564f25424b2485bf22b02419886
#
_entry.id   55414564f25424b2485bf22b02419886
#
_cell.length_a   1.000
_cell.length_b   1.000
_cell.length_c   1.000
_cell.angle_alpha   90.00
_cell.angle_beta   90.00
_cell.angle_gamma   90.00
#
_symmetry.space_group_name_H-M   'P 1'
#
loop_
_entity.id
_entity.type
_entity.pdbx_description
1 polymer ?
#
loop_
_entity_poly.entity_id
_entity_poly.type
_entity_poly.pdbx_seq_one_letter_code
_entity_poly.pdbx_strand_id
1 'polypeptide(L)'
;MELSDLNIFRTVVQAGGITRAAEKLNRVQSNVTTRIRQLEDQLGVALFIREGKRMHLSPAGKVLLDYADRLLDLAHEARESVHDAKPRGLFCLGSMESTASVRLPAPLSEYCRRYPEVTLELRTGNCDELTTLVLRGEIDAALTAGSIPEAPFEKVAIYEEELVLVAAAGHPPIKSPRDAESRTILGFEIGCPYRKRLEEWFAHKGEMPERMVEMSSHHAMLGCVVIGMGVTLVPRMVVESFPERKRLSIHPMPPGLNKAVTWLIWRKGARSPKLSALLEILTPQKASRGQANRRRRANGK
;
A
#
# COMPACT_ATOMS: atom_id res chain seq x y z
N MET A 1 5.61 -12.11 30.54
CA MET A 1 5.28 -10.99 29.62
C MET A 1 3.81 -11.08 29.25
N GLU A 2 3.02 -10.12 29.70
CA GLU A 2 1.57 -10.06 29.48
C GLU A 2 1.24 -8.98 28.46
N LEU A 3 0.10 -9.09 27.75
CA LEU A 3 -0.36 -8.05 26.84
C LEU A 3 -0.54 -6.70 27.53
N SER A 4 -0.89 -6.72 28.81
CA SER A 4 -0.99 -5.50 29.62
C SER A 4 0.35 -4.79 29.82
N ASP A 5 1.44 -5.53 29.93
CA ASP A 5 2.79 -4.99 30.08
C ASP A 5 3.28 -4.38 28.76
N LEU A 6 2.98 -5.06 27.64
CA LEU A 6 3.25 -4.54 26.30
C LEU A 6 2.48 -3.25 26.02
N ASN A 7 1.21 -3.17 26.43
CA ASN A 7 0.42 -1.96 26.28
C ASN A 7 0.97 -0.78 27.13
N ILE A 8 1.41 -1.05 28.36
CA ILE A 8 2.06 -0.07 29.20
C ILE A 8 3.36 0.40 28.55
N PHE A 9 4.19 -0.51 28.08
CA PHE A 9 5.46 -0.21 27.40
C PHE A 9 5.22 0.68 26.17
N ARG A 10 4.32 0.29 25.26
CA ARG A 10 3.94 1.08 24.09
C ARG A 10 3.47 2.47 24.47
N THR A 11 2.60 2.59 25.48
CA THR A 11 2.08 3.88 25.92
C THR A 11 3.18 4.78 26.49
N VAL A 12 4.18 4.22 27.20
CA VAL A 12 5.34 4.98 27.70
C VAL A 12 6.16 5.54 26.54
N VAL A 13 6.35 4.76 25.49
CA VAL A 13 7.07 5.21 24.27
C VAL A 13 6.29 6.34 23.59
N GLN A 14 5.03 6.12 23.30
CA GLN A 14 4.17 7.11 22.60
C GLN A 14 3.97 8.40 23.38
N ALA A 15 3.86 8.32 24.70
CA ALA A 15 3.74 9.50 25.56
C ALA A 15 5.08 10.22 25.77
N GLY A 16 6.21 9.60 25.38
CA GLY A 16 7.55 10.13 25.60
C GLY A 16 7.95 10.22 27.06
N GLY A 17 7.40 9.33 27.94
CA GLY A 17 7.80 9.25 29.34
C GLY A 17 6.72 8.66 30.27
N ILE A 18 7.20 8.19 31.42
CA ILE A 18 6.41 7.44 32.40
C ILE A 18 5.24 8.27 32.98
N THR A 19 5.46 9.54 33.32
CA THR A 19 4.46 10.40 33.93
C THR A 19 3.26 10.58 33.00
N ARG A 20 3.52 10.97 31.76
CA ARG A 20 2.47 11.17 30.75
C ARG A 20 1.76 9.88 30.36
N ALA A 21 2.49 8.75 30.37
CA ALA A 21 1.88 7.44 30.17
C ALA A 21 0.96 7.04 31.32
N ALA A 22 1.35 7.34 32.57
CA ALA A 22 0.53 7.07 33.74
C ALA A 22 -0.81 7.85 33.70
N GLU A 23 -0.78 9.11 33.28
CA GLU A 23 -1.97 9.92 33.05
C GLU A 23 -2.88 9.31 31.97
N LYS A 24 -2.31 8.95 30.80
CA LYS A 24 -3.06 8.31 29.71
C LYS A 24 -3.69 6.97 30.11
N LEU A 25 -3.03 6.22 30.98
CA LEU A 25 -3.49 4.91 31.42
C LEU A 25 -4.37 4.97 32.67
N ASN A 26 -4.65 6.17 33.21
CA ASN A 26 -5.33 6.35 34.51
C ASN A 26 -4.70 5.52 35.63
N ARG A 27 -3.36 5.52 35.71
CA ARG A 27 -2.57 4.79 36.70
C ARG A 27 -1.61 5.71 37.44
N VAL A 28 -1.17 5.31 38.61
CA VAL A 28 -0.11 6.01 39.34
C VAL A 28 1.26 5.73 38.70
N GLN A 29 2.15 6.72 38.69
CA GLN A 29 3.48 6.63 38.06
C GLN A 29 4.32 5.46 38.60
N SER A 30 4.24 5.17 39.91
CA SER A 30 4.94 4.05 40.55
C SER A 30 4.53 2.71 39.95
N ASN A 31 3.26 2.53 39.64
CA ASN A 31 2.76 1.29 39.03
C ASN A 31 3.33 1.10 37.61
N VAL A 32 3.31 2.16 36.79
CA VAL A 32 3.90 2.11 35.42
C VAL A 32 5.41 1.82 35.50
N THR A 33 6.13 2.48 36.43
CA THR A 33 7.58 2.24 36.61
C THR A 33 7.86 0.79 37.01
N THR A 34 7.08 0.24 37.96
CA THR A 34 7.24 -1.15 38.42
C THR A 34 6.98 -2.14 37.29
N ARG A 35 5.93 -1.92 36.50
CA ARG A 35 5.60 -2.80 35.36
C ARG A 35 6.67 -2.78 34.27
N ILE A 36 7.25 -1.62 33.94
CA ILE A 36 8.36 -1.52 32.99
C ILE A 36 9.59 -2.29 33.53
N ARG A 37 9.95 -2.10 34.80
CA ARG A 37 11.09 -2.85 35.39
C ARG A 37 10.84 -4.37 35.38
N GLN A 38 9.67 -4.81 35.77
CA GLN A 38 9.29 -6.24 35.71
C GLN A 38 9.41 -6.80 34.29
N LEU A 39 9.02 -6.03 33.29
CA LEU A 39 9.15 -6.44 31.89
C LEU A 39 10.62 -6.53 31.47
N GLU A 40 11.46 -5.56 31.86
CA GLU A 40 12.91 -5.56 31.63
C GLU A 40 13.59 -6.74 32.33
N ASP A 41 13.22 -7.01 33.60
CA ASP A 41 13.73 -8.14 34.37
C ASP A 41 13.37 -9.48 33.74
N GLN A 42 12.11 -9.67 33.28
CA GLN A 42 11.68 -10.88 32.59
C GLN A 42 12.38 -11.12 31.25
N LEU A 43 12.73 -10.06 30.54
CA LEU A 43 13.43 -10.14 29.25
C LEU A 43 14.96 -10.19 29.42
N GLY A 44 15.47 -9.86 30.60
CA GLY A 44 16.90 -9.80 30.89
C GLY A 44 17.64 -8.66 30.19
N VAL A 45 16.90 -7.66 29.67
CA VAL A 45 17.47 -6.54 28.92
C VAL A 45 16.76 -5.23 29.27
N ALA A 46 17.50 -4.12 29.28
CA ALA A 46 16.93 -2.79 29.42
C ALA A 46 16.23 -2.36 28.13
N LEU A 47 14.99 -1.91 28.24
CA LEU A 47 14.19 -1.40 27.13
C LEU A 47 14.34 0.12 26.96
N PHE A 48 14.74 0.79 28.03
CA PHE A 48 14.98 2.22 28.03
C PHE A 48 16.40 2.57 28.53
N ILE A 49 16.98 3.58 27.91
CA ILE A 49 18.24 4.19 28.32
C ILE A 49 17.91 5.56 28.90
N ARG A 50 18.46 5.88 30.07
CA ARG A 50 18.32 7.19 30.73
C ARG A 50 19.56 8.04 30.45
N GLU A 51 19.36 9.15 29.78
CA GLU A 51 20.39 10.17 29.59
C GLU A 51 19.95 11.45 30.31
N GLY A 52 20.44 11.64 31.53
CA GLY A 52 20.01 12.74 32.40
C GLY A 52 18.53 12.66 32.75
N LYS A 53 17.77 13.68 32.35
CA LYS A 53 16.32 13.74 32.56
C LYS A 53 15.49 13.14 31.41
N ARG A 54 16.13 12.68 30.34
CA ARG A 54 15.44 12.10 29.17
C ARG A 54 15.51 10.59 29.19
N MET A 55 14.48 9.96 28.65
CA MET A 55 14.37 8.53 28.52
C MET A 55 14.21 8.21 27.04
N HIS A 56 15.11 7.38 26.51
CA HIS A 56 15.12 6.95 25.11
C HIS A 56 14.97 5.43 25.03
N LEU A 57 14.43 4.93 23.93
CA LEU A 57 14.40 3.49 23.67
C LEU A 57 15.82 2.95 23.45
N SER A 58 16.13 1.82 24.10
CA SER A 58 17.31 1.03 23.78
C SER A 58 17.14 0.32 22.42
N PRO A 59 18.21 -0.24 21.83
CA PRO A 59 18.07 -1.11 20.65
C PRO A 59 17.10 -2.26 20.87
N ALA A 60 17.12 -2.91 22.04
CA ALA A 60 16.19 -3.95 22.43
C ALA A 60 14.76 -3.41 22.57
N GLY A 61 14.59 -2.21 23.11
CA GLY A 61 13.31 -1.53 23.22
C GLY A 61 12.68 -1.23 21.84
N LYS A 62 13.49 -0.85 20.84
CA LYS A 62 13.00 -0.66 19.47
C LYS A 62 12.46 -1.97 18.89
N VAL A 63 13.21 -3.05 19.03
CA VAL A 63 12.78 -4.38 18.58
C VAL A 63 11.49 -4.80 19.28
N LEU A 64 11.42 -4.63 20.62
CA LEU A 64 10.21 -4.99 21.35
C LEU A 64 9.01 -4.15 20.97
N LEU A 65 9.19 -2.87 20.64
CA LEU A 65 8.10 -2.00 20.24
C LEU A 65 7.39 -2.54 18.98
N ASP A 66 8.15 -2.93 17.97
CA ASP A 66 7.61 -3.51 16.73
C ASP A 66 6.81 -4.79 17.01
N TYR A 67 7.31 -5.65 17.92
CA TYR A 67 6.58 -6.86 18.34
C TYR A 67 5.38 -6.55 19.23
N ALA A 68 5.49 -5.56 20.13
CA ALA A 68 4.41 -5.17 21.02
C ALA A 68 3.20 -4.63 20.23
N ASP A 69 3.45 -3.77 19.24
CA ASP A 69 2.40 -3.27 18.35
C ASP A 69 1.68 -4.44 17.65
N ARG A 70 2.43 -5.35 17.03
CA ARG A 70 1.88 -6.53 16.35
C ARG A 70 1.07 -7.45 17.26
N LEU A 71 1.56 -7.72 18.47
CA LEU A 71 0.88 -8.59 19.43
C LEU A 71 -0.41 -7.96 19.98
N LEU A 72 -0.39 -6.66 20.24
CA LEU A 72 -1.55 -5.93 20.72
C LEU A 72 -2.62 -5.81 19.63
N ASP A 73 -2.22 -5.58 18.39
CA ASP A 73 -3.12 -5.53 17.25
C ASP A 73 -3.74 -6.91 16.95
N LEU A 74 -2.93 -7.98 17.01
CA LEU A 74 -3.43 -9.35 16.85
C LEU A 74 -4.42 -9.74 17.98
N ALA A 75 -4.12 -9.33 19.22
CA ALA A 75 -5.03 -9.57 20.34
C ALA A 75 -6.35 -8.76 20.20
N HIS A 76 -6.28 -7.58 19.62
CA HIS A 76 -7.45 -6.78 19.30
C HIS A 76 -8.27 -7.45 18.19
N GLU A 77 -7.62 -7.85 17.10
CA GLU A 77 -8.24 -8.56 15.99
C GLU A 77 -8.92 -9.86 16.45
N ALA A 78 -8.25 -10.64 17.30
CA ALA A 78 -8.84 -11.86 17.85
C ALA A 78 -10.13 -11.60 18.64
N ARG A 79 -10.14 -10.54 19.47
CA ARG A 79 -11.36 -10.14 20.20
C ARG A 79 -12.47 -9.68 19.26
N GLU A 80 -12.12 -8.94 18.22
CA GLU A 80 -13.06 -8.46 17.21
C GLU A 80 -13.65 -9.61 16.38
N SER A 81 -12.84 -10.62 16.06
CA SER A 81 -13.25 -11.79 15.25
C SER A 81 -14.24 -12.72 15.96
N VAL A 82 -14.25 -12.70 17.30
CA VAL A 82 -15.17 -13.53 18.10
C VAL A 82 -16.55 -12.87 18.26
N HIS A 83 -16.64 -11.56 18.09
CA HIS A 83 -17.89 -10.84 18.09
C HIS A 83 -18.26 -10.49 16.65
N ASP A 84 -19.55 -10.50 16.31
CA ASP A 84 -20.11 -10.07 15.01
C ASP A 84 -19.81 -8.57 14.81
N ALA A 85 -18.54 -8.27 14.55
CA ALA A 85 -18.00 -6.93 14.71
C ALA A 85 -18.17 -6.13 13.42
N LYS A 86 -18.89 -5.04 13.53
CA LYS A 86 -18.86 -3.95 12.54
C LYS A 86 -17.41 -3.46 12.40
N PRO A 87 -16.97 -3.14 11.17
CA PRO A 87 -15.66 -2.55 10.95
C PRO A 87 -15.45 -1.30 11.81
N ARG A 88 -14.37 -1.27 12.64
CA ARG A 88 -14.01 -0.15 13.51
C ARG A 88 -12.53 -0.16 13.85
N GLY A 89 -12.02 0.95 14.38
CA GLY A 89 -10.61 1.12 14.77
C GLY A 89 -9.70 1.44 13.60
N LEU A 90 -8.39 1.34 13.80
CA LEU A 90 -7.38 1.69 12.81
C LEU A 90 -7.32 0.64 11.68
N PHE A 91 -7.29 1.11 10.44
CA PHE A 91 -7.09 0.32 9.24
C PHE A 91 -6.02 0.97 8.37
N CYS A 92 -4.85 0.33 8.31
CA CYS A 92 -3.70 0.80 7.54
C CYS A 92 -3.68 0.12 6.16
N LEU A 93 -3.95 0.88 5.10
CA LEU A 93 -3.93 0.40 3.72
C LEU A 93 -2.69 0.93 3.00
N GLY A 94 -1.91 0.01 2.41
CA GLY A 94 -0.84 0.36 1.49
C GLY A 94 -1.34 0.45 0.04
N SER A 95 -0.72 1.29 -0.79
CA SER A 95 -1.02 1.33 -2.22
C SER A 95 0.13 1.87 -3.03
N MET A 96 0.30 1.33 -4.24
CA MET A 96 1.12 1.99 -5.26
C MET A 96 0.54 3.38 -5.55
N GLU A 97 1.42 4.33 -5.90
CA GLU A 97 1.03 5.71 -6.20
C GLU A 97 -0.01 5.80 -7.33
N SER A 98 0.18 5.05 -8.43
CA SER A 98 -0.77 5.03 -9.55
C SER A 98 -2.19 4.60 -9.13
N THR A 99 -2.30 3.61 -8.26
CA THR A 99 -3.58 3.12 -7.78
C THR A 99 -4.18 4.10 -6.77
N ALA A 100 -3.36 4.64 -5.86
CA ALA A 100 -3.78 5.61 -4.85
C ALA A 100 -4.34 6.89 -5.48
N SER A 101 -3.71 7.37 -6.57
CA SER A 101 -4.09 8.63 -7.20
C SER A 101 -5.37 8.54 -8.05
N VAL A 102 -5.58 7.42 -8.77
CA VAL A 102 -6.68 7.37 -9.78
C VAL A 102 -7.78 6.35 -9.47
N ARG A 103 -7.50 5.32 -8.66
CA ARG A 103 -8.45 4.24 -8.38
C ARG A 103 -9.10 4.32 -7.01
N LEU A 104 -8.34 4.74 -6.00
CA LEU A 104 -8.79 4.67 -4.62
C LEU A 104 -9.67 5.84 -4.13
N PRO A 105 -9.62 7.07 -4.66
CA PRO A 105 -10.36 8.18 -4.05
C PRO A 105 -11.85 7.91 -3.88
N ALA A 106 -12.54 7.41 -4.92
CA ALA A 106 -13.96 7.13 -4.86
C ALA A 106 -14.30 5.92 -3.94
N PRO A 107 -13.64 4.75 -4.06
CA PRO A 107 -13.85 3.64 -3.13
C PRO A 107 -13.57 3.98 -1.66
N LEU A 108 -12.49 4.73 -1.38
CA LEU A 108 -12.18 5.11 0.00
C LEU A 108 -13.16 6.12 0.57
N SER A 109 -13.66 7.06 -0.23
CA SER A 109 -14.74 7.95 0.17
C SER A 109 -15.99 7.16 0.56
N GLU A 110 -16.38 6.16 -0.25
CA GLU A 110 -17.51 5.29 0.06
C GLU A 110 -17.25 4.44 1.32
N TYR A 111 -16.01 3.93 1.48
CA TYR A 111 -15.61 3.17 2.65
C TYR A 111 -15.74 3.99 3.95
N CYS A 112 -15.17 5.19 3.97
CA CYS A 112 -15.25 6.09 5.14
C CYS A 112 -16.70 6.50 5.45
N ARG A 113 -17.54 6.70 4.41
CA ARG A 113 -18.96 7.02 4.60
C ARG A 113 -19.75 5.86 5.20
N ARG A 114 -19.48 4.61 4.79
CA ARG A 114 -20.17 3.41 5.30
C ARG A 114 -19.71 3.01 6.69
N TYR A 115 -18.42 3.21 6.98
CA TYR A 115 -17.77 2.74 8.22
C TYR A 115 -17.07 3.88 8.95
N PRO A 116 -17.83 4.85 9.51
CA PRO A 116 -17.27 6.05 10.14
C PRO A 116 -16.47 5.75 11.42
N GLU A 117 -16.64 4.55 12.00
CA GLU A 117 -15.87 4.12 13.17
C GLU A 117 -14.48 3.56 12.79
N VAL A 118 -14.15 3.47 11.48
CA VAL A 118 -12.83 3.08 11.02
C VAL A 118 -11.97 4.32 10.79
N THR A 119 -10.82 4.37 11.44
CA THR A 119 -9.77 5.33 11.15
C THR A 119 -8.89 4.77 10.05
N LEU A 120 -9.08 5.25 8.82
CA LEU A 120 -8.32 4.78 7.66
C LEU A 120 -7.02 5.57 7.54
N GLU A 121 -5.89 4.86 7.49
CA GLU A 121 -4.59 5.40 7.10
C GLU A 121 -4.20 4.84 5.73
N LEU A 122 -3.77 5.73 4.82
CA LEU A 122 -3.27 5.33 3.51
C LEU A 122 -1.76 5.61 3.43
N ARG A 123 -0.97 4.57 3.14
CA ARG A 123 0.48 4.69 2.88
C ARG A 123 0.75 4.38 1.43
N THR A 124 1.48 5.26 0.76
CA THR A 124 1.97 5.01 -0.60
C THR A 124 3.42 4.54 -0.55
N GLY A 125 3.76 3.61 -1.44
CA GLY A 125 5.11 3.05 -1.52
C GLY A 125 5.29 2.19 -2.76
N ASN A 126 6.50 1.64 -2.93
CA ASN A 126 6.76 0.67 -3.97
C ASN A 126 6.24 -0.73 -3.59
N CYS A 127 6.13 -1.63 -4.58
CA CYS A 127 5.52 -2.94 -4.36
C CYS A 127 6.30 -3.80 -3.34
N ASP A 128 7.62 -3.75 -3.35
CA ASP A 128 8.47 -4.55 -2.47
C ASP A 128 8.39 -4.05 -1.02
N GLU A 129 8.40 -2.72 -0.84
CA GLU A 129 8.20 -2.08 0.46
C GLU A 129 6.82 -2.43 1.04
N LEU A 130 5.75 -2.21 0.27
CA LEU A 130 4.39 -2.48 0.69
C LEU A 130 4.18 -3.96 1.04
N THR A 131 4.76 -4.87 0.24
CA THR A 131 4.73 -6.31 0.51
C THR A 131 5.43 -6.64 1.83
N THR A 132 6.56 -6.00 2.10
CA THR A 132 7.31 -6.15 3.35
C THR A 132 6.52 -5.64 4.55
N LEU A 133 5.87 -4.47 4.43
CA LEU A 133 5.04 -3.89 5.49
C LEU A 133 3.83 -4.79 5.82
N VAL A 134 3.19 -5.39 4.80
CA VAL A 134 2.10 -6.38 5.02
C VAL A 134 2.65 -7.61 5.76
N LEU A 135 3.81 -8.13 5.38
CA LEU A 135 4.42 -9.28 6.07
C LEU A 135 4.72 -9.01 7.52
N ARG A 136 5.23 -7.83 7.82
CA ARG A 136 5.55 -7.40 9.18
C ARG A 136 4.30 -7.05 10.00
N GLY A 137 3.13 -6.92 9.35
CA GLY A 137 1.88 -6.49 10.00
C GLY A 137 1.88 -5.01 10.37
N GLU A 138 2.73 -4.20 9.72
CA GLU A 138 2.77 -2.74 9.90
C GLU A 138 1.64 -2.06 9.12
N ILE A 139 1.11 -2.73 8.09
CA ILE A 139 -0.13 -2.38 7.38
C ILE A 139 -1.02 -3.63 7.23
N ASP A 140 -2.33 -3.43 7.24
CA ASP A 140 -3.31 -4.52 7.19
C ASP A 140 -3.38 -5.19 5.82
N ALA A 141 -3.31 -4.40 4.76
CA ALA A 141 -3.38 -4.85 3.37
C ALA A 141 -2.68 -3.87 2.43
N ALA A 142 -2.37 -4.29 1.19
CA ALA A 142 -1.79 -3.41 0.19
C ALA A 142 -2.31 -3.70 -1.23
N LEU A 143 -2.44 -2.63 -2.03
CA LEU A 143 -2.67 -2.72 -3.47
C LEU A 143 -1.32 -2.61 -4.18
N THR A 144 -0.93 -3.71 -4.82
CA THR A 144 0.37 -3.87 -5.49
C THR A 144 0.19 -4.47 -6.87
N ALA A 145 1.23 -4.43 -7.69
CA ALA A 145 1.27 -5.12 -9.00
C ALA A 145 2.53 -5.98 -9.11
N GLY A 146 2.56 -6.81 -10.14
CA GLY A 146 3.68 -7.72 -10.40
C GLY A 146 3.42 -9.14 -9.90
N SER A 147 4.48 -9.90 -9.71
CA SER A 147 4.40 -11.28 -9.27
C SER A 147 4.32 -11.35 -7.75
N ILE A 148 3.16 -11.68 -7.23
CA ILE A 148 2.93 -11.85 -5.79
C ILE A 148 2.92 -13.34 -5.47
N PRO A 149 3.80 -13.85 -4.58
CA PRO A 149 3.78 -15.25 -4.14
C PRO A 149 2.43 -15.64 -3.52
N GLU A 150 2.06 -16.91 -3.63
CA GLU A 150 0.83 -17.41 -2.99
C GLU A 150 0.96 -17.54 -1.47
N ALA A 151 2.15 -17.86 -1.01
CA ALA A 151 2.48 -17.86 0.41
C ALA A 151 3.59 -16.82 0.66
N PRO A 152 3.51 -16.04 1.73
CA PRO A 152 2.58 -16.07 2.88
C PRO A 152 1.35 -15.15 2.74
N PHE A 153 0.95 -14.79 1.53
CA PHE A 153 -0.16 -13.88 1.26
C PHE A 153 -1.44 -14.59 0.82
N GLU A 154 -2.56 -13.95 1.08
CA GLU A 154 -3.79 -14.08 0.32
C GLU A 154 -3.92 -12.88 -0.60
N LYS A 155 -4.50 -13.07 -1.79
CA LYS A 155 -4.62 -12.00 -2.80
C LYS A 155 -5.91 -12.10 -3.60
N VAL A 156 -6.41 -10.93 -4.00
CA VAL A 156 -7.55 -10.81 -4.90
C VAL A 156 -7.20 -9.82 -6.00
N ALA A 157 -7.48 -10.18 -7.26
CA ALA A 157 -7.33 -9.27 -8.40
C ALA A 157 -8.43 -8.19 -8.33
N ILE A 158 -8.03 -6.93 -8.26
CA ILE A 158 -8.95 -5.80 -8.14
C ILE A 158 -9.10 -5.06 -9.46
N TYR A 159 -7.98 -4.70 -10.11
CA TYR A 159 -7.99 -3.95 -11.36
C TYR A 159 -7.12 -4.61 -12.42
N GLU A 160 -7.59 -4.60 -13.66
CA GLU A 160 -6.75 -4.82 -14.83
C GLU A 160 -6.38 -3.44 -15.41
N GLU A 161 -5.09 -3.17 -15.53
CA GLU A 161 -4.56 -1.92 -16.04
C GLU A 161 -4.04 -2.10 -17.45
N GLU A 162 -4.46 -1.23 -18.36
CA GLU A 162 -3.82 -1.06 -19.65
C GLU A 162 -2.59 -0.16 -19.47
N LEU A 163 -1.41 -0.68 -19.80
CA LEU A 163 -0.16 0.07 -19.75
C LEU A 163 0.13 0.69 -21.11
N VAL A 164 0.48 1.96 -21.12
CA VAL A 164 0.80 2.72 -22.30
C VAL A 164 2.15 3.40 -22.18
N LEU A 165 2.90 3.42 -23.29
CA LEU A 165 4.10 4.22 -23.37
C LEU A 165 3.68 5.68 -23.68
N VAL A 166 4.32 6.62 -22.99
CA VAL A 166 3.98 8.05 -23.09
C VAL A 166 5.21 8.83 -23.47
N ALA A 167 5.06 9.70 -24.45
CA ALA A 167 6.05 10.65 -24.92
C ALA A 167 5.44 12.06 -25.02
N ALA A 168 6.25 13.08 -25.36
CA ALA A 168 5.76 14.42 -25.61
C ALA A 168 4.81 14.47 -26.82
N ALA A 169 3.90 15.44 -26.83
CA ALA A 169 2.99 15.65 -27.97
C ALA A 169 3.78 15.89 -29.27
N GLY A 170 3.26 15.31 -30.35
CA GLY A 170 3.92 15.43 -31.68
C GLY A 170 5.00 14.38 -31.91
N HIS A 171 5.35 13.58 -30.90
CA HIS A 171 6.29 12.49 -31.11
C HIS A 171 5.76 11.50 -32.16
N PRO A 172 6.58 11.07 -33.14
CA PRO A 172 6.20 10.04 -34.11
C PRO A 172 5.78 8.73 -33.44
N PRO A 173 5.01 7.85 -34.13
CA PRO A 173 4.60 6.59 -33.57
C PRO A 173 5.79 5.73 -33.09
N ILE A 174 5.77 5.36 -31.82
CA ILE A 174 6.79 4.49 -31.20
C ILE A 174 6.33 3.02 -31.26
N LYS A 175 7.00 2.20 -32.04
CA LYS A 175 6.76 0.75 -32.17
C LYS A 175 7.90 -0.07 -31.55
N SER A 176 9.07 0.52 -31.44
CA SER A 176 10.28 -0.07 -30.87
C SER A 176 11.06 0.99 -30.07
N PRO A 177 11.99 0.59 -29.18
CA PRO A 177 12.85 1.54 -28.45
C PRO A 177 13.63 2.51 -29.34
N ARG A 178 13.97 2.09 -30.56
CA ARG A 178 14.71 2.90 -31.55
C ARG A 178 13.90 4.09 -32.07
N ASP A 179 12.58 3.98 -32.01
CA ASP A 179 11.68 5.04 -32.50
C ASP A 179 11.54 6.19 -31.48
N ALA A 180 12.01 5.99 -30.25
CA ALA A 180 11.99 7.04 -29.23
C ALA A 180 13.10 8.05 -29.50
N GLU A 181 12.74 9.32 -29.72
CA GLU A 181 13.70 10.43 -29.96
C GLU A 181 14.64 10.62 -28.78
N SER A 182 14.13 10.45 -27.54
CA SER A 182 14.93 10.37 -26.33
C SER A 182 14.79 8.96 -25.74
N ARG A 183 15.93 8.25 -25.61
CA ARG A 183 15.99 6.96 -24.94
C ARG A 183 16.21 7.07 -23.43
N THR A 184 15.87 8.24 -22.86
CA THR A 184 15.78 8.43 -21.42
C THR A 184 14.48 7.85 -20.91
N ILE A 185 14.58 6.94 -19.96
CA ILE A 185 13.44 6.40 -19.23
C ILE A 185 13.19 7.23 -17.99
N LEU A 186 11.94 7.68 -17.83
CA LEU A 186 11.44 8.26 -16.58
C LEU A 186 10.64 7.18 -15.86
N GLY A 187 11.03 6.82 -14.66
CA GLY A 187 10.41 5.72 -13.93
C GLY A 187 10.53 5.85 -12.43
N PHE A 188 9.79 5.02 -11.72
CA PHE A 188 9.95 4.87 -10.28
C PHE A 188 11.27 4.15 -9.98
N GLU A 189 11.61 4.08 -8.70
CA GLU A 189 12.76 3.35 -8.19
C GLU A 189 12.72 1.85 -8.55
N ILE A 190 13.84 1.17 -8.31
CA ILE A 190 13.96 -0.29 -8.50
C ILE A 190 12.88 -1.00 -7.67
N GLY A 191 12.26 -2.06 -8.25
CA GLY A 191 11.11 -2.74 -7.65
C GLY A 191 9.76 -2.32 -8.24
N CYS A 192 9.69 -1.21 -9.00
CA CYS A 192 8.47 -0.84 -9.71
C CYS A 192 8.23 -1.78 -10.90
N PRO A 193 7.07 -2.48 -10.95
CA PRO A 193 6.79 -3.45 -12.02
C PRO A 193 6.60 -2.79 -13.39
N TYR A 194 6.24 -1.52 -13.45
CA TYR A 194 6.11 -0.78 -14.73
C TYR A 194 7.48 -0.39 -15.28
N ARG A 195 8.40 0.07 -14.41
CA ARG A 195 9.80 0.29 -14.77
C ARG A 195 10.42 -0.99 -15.31
N LYS A 196 10.29 -2.11 -14.62
CA LYS A 196 10.82 -3.40 -15.06
C LYS A 196 10.32 -3.79 -16.45
N ARG A 197 9.02 -3.60 -16.73
CA ARG A 197 8.45 -3.88 -18.07
C ARG A 197 9.02 -2.97 -19.16
N LEU A 198 9.30 -1.71 -18.82
CA LEU A 198 9.90 -0.78 -19.77
C LEU A 198 11.36 -1.15 -20.05
N GLU A 199 12.13 -1.51 -19.02
CA GLU A 199 13.49 -2.04 -19.15
C GLU A 199 13.51 -3.35 -19.98
N GLU A 200 12.58 -4.28 -19.73
CA GLU A 200 12.40 -5.50 -20.50
C GLU A 200 12.08 -5.21 -21.97
N TRP A 201 11.25 -4.21 -22.25
CA TRP A 201 10.93 -3.82 -23.63
C TRP A 201 12.15 -3.33 -24.41
N PHE A 202 13.01 -2.53 -23.77
CA PHE A 202 14.30 -2.16 -24.37
C PHE A 202 15.18 -3.39 -24.60
N ALA A 203 15.37 -4.23 -23.58
CA ALA A 203 16.23 -5.39 -23.64
C ALA A 203 15.81 -6.43 -24.71
N HIS A 204 14.51 -6.68 -24.90
CA HIS A 204 14.00 -7.60 -25.93
C HIS A 204 14.35 -7.19 -27.36
N LYS A 205 14.72 -5.95 -27.59
CA LYS A 205 15.16 -5.42 -28.88
C LYS A 205 16.68 -5.25 -28.96
N GLY A 206 17.42 -5.74 -27.96
CA GLY A 206 18.87 -5.56 -27.87
C GLY A 206 19.28 -4.10 -27.66
N GLU A 207 18.36 -3.27 -27.19
CA GLU A 207 18.60 -1.86 -26.91
C GLU A 207 18.76 -1.63 -25.41
N MET A 208 19.48 -0.58 -25.09
CA MET A 208 19.60 -0.10 -23.71
C MET A 208 19.10 1.34 -23.62
N PRO A 209 18.42 1.72 -22.54
CA PRO A 209 18.12 3.13 -22.32
C PRO A 209 19.44 3.90 -22.15
N GLU A 210 19.50 5.10 -22.70
CA GLU A 210 20.66 5.99 -22.55
C GLU A 210 20.78 6.53 -21.12
N ARG A 211 19.64 6.75 -20.50
CA ARG A 211 19.55 7.30 -19.15
C ARG A 211 18.29 6.80 -18.44
N MET A 212 18.42 6.56 -17.15
CA MET A 212 17.30 6.34 -16.24
C MET A 212 17.18 7.54 -15.28
N VAL A 213 16.00 8.12 -15.19
CA VAL A 213 15.69 9.17 -14.21
C VAL A 213 14.62 8.65 -13.26
N GLU A 214 14.98 8.52 -12.00
CA GLU A 214 14.08 8.05 -10.97
C GLU A 214 13.20 9.18 -10.43
N MET A 215 11.92 8.88 -10.27
CA MET A 215 10.91 9.81 -9.78
C MET A 215 9.95 9.09 -8.84
N SER A 216 9.38 9.81 -7.89
CA SER A 216 8.43 9.29 -6.90
C SER A 216 6.97 9.69 -7.16
N SER A 217 6.68 10.39 -8.26
CA SER A 217 5.35 10.90 -8.58
C SER A 217 5.06 10.79 -10.07
N HIS A 218 3.93 10.20 -10.43
CA HIS A 218 3.45 10.16 -11.83
C HIS A 218 3.18 11.56 -12.37
N HIS A 219 2.71 12.48 -11.55
CA HIS A 219 2.44 13.85 -11.98
C HIS A 219 3.73 14.57 -12.41
N ALA A 220 4.79 14.47 -11.58
CA ALA A 220 6.11 15.02 -11.93
C ALA A 220 6.70 14.32 -13.15
N MET A 221 6.56 13.01 -13.25
CA MET A 221 7.04 12.20 -14.37
C MET A 221 6.38 12.61 -15.68
N LEU A 222 5.05 12.73 -15.72
CA LEU A 222 4.32 13.17 -16.91
C LEU A 222 4.62 14.63 -17.27
N GLY A 223 4.83 15.51 -16.28
CA GLY A 223 5.30 16.86 -16.50
C GLY A 223 6.67 16.92 -17.21
N CYS A 224 7.60 16.05 -16.82
CA CYS A 224 8.90 15.92 -17.50
C CYS A 224 8.77 15.31 -18.90
N VAL A 225 7.82 14.39 -19.13
CA VAL A 225 7.51 13.89 -20.48
C VAL A 225 6.98 15.02 -21.37
N VAL A 226 6.12 15.90 -20.85
CA VAL A 226 5.56 17.06 -21.59
C VAL A 226 6.65 17.95 -22.21
N ILE A 227 7.78 18.12 -21.51
CA ILE A 227 8.91 18.93 -21.99
C ILE A 227 9.93 18.14 -22.81
N GLY A 228 9.62 16.87 -23.17
CA GLY A 228 10.48 16.04 -24.00
C GLY A 228 11.69 15.42 -23.30
N MET A 229 11.69 15.35 -21.96
CA MET A 229 12.83 14.81 -21.18
C MET A 229 13.07 13.32 -21.43
N GLY A 230 12.02 12.56 -21.80
CA GLY A 230 12.10 11.13 -22.04
C GLY A 230 10.73 10.49 -22.22
N VAL A 231 10.71 9.17 -22.10
CA VAL A 231 9.51 8.34 -22.20
C VAL A 231 9.23 7.62 -20.89
N THR A 232 7.96 7.28 -20.65
CA THR A 232 7.55 6.53 -19.45
C THR A 232 6.48 5.50 -19.78
N LEU A 233 6.36 4.46 -18.95
CA LEU A 233 5.30 3.46 -19.01
C LEU A 233 4.39 3.60 -17.79
N VAL A 234 3.13 3.90 -18.03
CA VAL A 234 2.15 4.14 -16.97
C VAL A 234 0.79 3.53 -17.33
N PRO A 235 -0.08 3.28 -16.33
CA PRO A 235 -1.49 2.97 -16.62
C PRO A 235 -2.16 4.09 -17.42
N ARG A 236 -2.95 3.72 -18.42
CA ARG A 236 -3.71 4.69 -19.25
C ARG A 236 -4.53 5.67 -18.41
N MET A 237 -5.15 5.19 -17.34
CA MET A 237 -5.94 6.04 -16.46
C MET A 237 -5.14 7.16 -15.79
N VAL A 238 -3.86 6.93 -15.51
CA VAL A 238 -2.98 7.97 -14.96
C VAL A 238 -2.80 9.10 -15.99
N VAL A 239 -2.63 8.76 -17.27
CA VAL A 239 -2.53 9.75 -18.35
C VAL A 239 -3.86 10.49 -18.53
N GLU A 240 -4.98 9.78 -18.49
CA GLU A 240 -6.32 10.35 -18.65
C GLU A 240 -6.68 11.33 -17.53
N SER A 241 -6.17 11.11 -16.32
CA SER A 241 -6.36 12.01 -15.17
C SER A 241 -5.40 13.21 -15.16
N PHE A 242 -4.37 13.21 -16.01
CA PHE A 242 -3.37 14.27 -16.04
C PHE A 242 -3.93 15.54 -16.69
N PRO A 243 -3.83 16.73 -16.06
CA PRO A 243 -4.42 17.96 -16.58
C PRO A 243 -3.90 18.35 -17.99
N GLU A 244 -2.60 18.16 -18.21
CA GLU A 244 -1.95 18.50 -19.47
C GLU A 244 -1.88 17.32 -20.46
N ARG A 245 -2.78 16.33 -20.37
CA ARG A 245 -2.78 15.13 -21.23
C ARG A 245 -2.74 15.41 -22.74
N LYS A 246 -3.25 16.58 -23.18
CA LYS A 246 -3.21 16.99 -24.59
C LYS A 246 -1.79 17.30 -25.10
N ARG A 247 -0.85 17.48 -24.19
CA ARG A 247 0.58 17.69 -24.49
C ARG A 247 1.39 16.40 -24.45
N LEU A 248 0.70 15.27 -24.38
CA LEU A 248 1.29 13.93 -24.37
C LEU A 248 0.82 13.15 -25.59
N SER A 249 1.69 12.30 -26.13
CA SER A 249 1.37 11.25 -27.09
C SER A 249 1.38 9.90 -26.42
N ILE A 250 0.40 9.05 -26.77
CA ILE A 250 0.20 7.73 -26.18
C ILE A 250 0.50 6.68 -27.23
N HIS A 251 1.38 5.76 -26.92
CA HIS A 251 1.80 4.68 -27.80
C HIS A 251 1.47 3.32 -27.17
N PRO A 252 0.92 2.36 -27.95
CA PRO A 252 0.59 1.04 -27.44
C PRO A 252 1.85 0.23 -27.15
N MET A 253 1.83 -0.53 -26.06
CA MET A 253 2.85 -1.51 -25.74
C MET A 253 2.55 -2.86 -26.42
N PRO A 254 3.57 -3.67 -26.72
CA PRO A 254 3.37 -5.00 -27.24
C PRO A 254 2.55 -5.90 -26.30
N PRO A 255 1.83 -6.91 -26.86
CA PRO A 255 1.17 -7.92 -26.03
C PRO A 255 2.12 -8.54 -25.02
N GLY A 256 1.65 -8.78 -23.80
CA GLY A 256 2.46 -9.27 -22.67
C GLY A 256 3.08 -8.16 -21.82
N LEU A 257 3.36 -6.98 -22.37
CA LEU A 257 3.86 -5.83 -21.64
C LEU A 257 2.78 -4.74 -21.41
N ASN A 258 1.69 -4.81 -22.17
CA ASN A 258 0.62 -3.81 -22.22
C ASN A 258 -0.46 -3.95 -21.13
N LYS A 259 -0.37 -4.97 -20.27
CA LYS A 259 -1.35 -5.20 -19.21
C LYS A 259 -0.68 -5.49 -17.87
N ALA A 260 -1.27 -5.00 -16.81
CA ALA A 260 -0.88 -5.34 -15.45
C ALA A 260 -2.15 -5.61 -14.62
N VAL A 261 -2.00 -6.45 -13.60
CA VAL A 261 -3.06 -6.70 -12.62
C VAL A 261 -2.65 -6.04 -11.31
N THR A 262 -3.56 -5.24 -10.76
CA THR A 262 -3.43 -4.72 -9.40
C THR A 262 -4.10 -5.69 -8.46
N TRP A 263 -3.34 -6.22 -7.53
CA TRP A 263 -3.75 -7.16 -6.51
C TRP A 263 -3.95 -6.43 -5.17
N LEU A 264 -5.03 -6.70 -4.48
CA LEU A 264 -5.11 -6.46 -3.05
C LEU A 264 -4.53 -7.68 -2.35
N ILE A 265 -3.50 -7.46 -1.54
CA ILE A 265 -2.79 -8.51 -0.80
C ILE A 265 -2.92 -8.27 0.70
N TRP A 266 -2.95 -9.34 1.46
CA TRP A 266 -2.86 -9.32 2.93
C TRP A 266 -2.19 -10.59 3.42
N ARG A 267 -1.74 -10.58 4.67
CA ARG A 267 -1.12 -11.77 5.28
C ARG A 267 -2.15 -12.90 5.43
N LYS A 268 -1.74 -14.11 5.08
CA LYS A 268 -2.59 -15.30 5.18
C LYS A 268 -3.17 -15.44 6.58
N GLY A 269 -4.49 -15.62 6.66
CA GLY A 269 -5.23 -15.75 7.92
C GLY A 269 -5.51 -14.44 8.65
N ALA A 270 -5.09 -13.27 8.12
CA ALA A 270 -5.31 -11.96 8.73
C ALA A 270 -6.45 -11.16 8.07
N ARG A 271 -7.50 -11.84 7.62
CA ARG A 271 -8.66 -11.19 6.99
C ARG A 271 -9.59 -10.62 8.06
N SER A 272 -9.46 -9.33 8.32
CA SER A 272 -10.27 -8.61 9.30
C SER A 272 -11.65 -8.18 8.73
N PRO A 273 -12.64 -7.83 9.58
CA PRO A 273 -13.89 -7.22 9.15
C PRO A 273 -13.67 -5.93 8.34
N LYS A 274 -12.67 -5.12 8.69
CA LYS A 274 -12.28 -3.89 7.99
C LYS A 274 -11.84 -4.18 6.55
N LEU A 275 -10.99 -5.18 6.37
CA LEU A 275 -10.52 -5.62 5.07
C LEU A 275 -11.66 -6.25 4.24
N SER A 276 -12.53 -7.04 4.86
CA SER A 276 -13.69 -7.63 4.20
C SER A 276 -14.64 -6.57 3.66
N ALA A 277 -14.89 -5.52 4.44
CA ALA A 277 -15.69 -4.38 4.04
C ALA A 277 -15.07 -3.58 2.87
N LEU A 278 -13.75 -3.41 2.85
CA LEU A 278 -13.05 -2.79 1.73
C LEU A 278 -13.15 -3.67 0.47
N LEU A 279 -12.96 -4.98 0.60
CA LEU A 279 -13.10 -5.93 -0.52
C LEU A 279 -14.50 -5.86 -1.15
N GLU A 280 -15.57 -5.75 -0.39
CA GLU A 280 -16.92 -5.60 -0.90
C GLU A 280 -17.09 -4.34 -1.77
N ILE A 281 -16.42 -3.26 -1.42
CA ILE A 281 -16.47 -2.01 -2.19
C ILE A 281 -15.60 -2.10 -3.44
N LEU A 282 -14.39 -2.67 -3.33
CA LEU A 282 -13.45 -2.79 -4.45
C LEU A 282 -13.87 -3.87 -5.45
N THR A 283 -14.58 -4.92 -5.01
CA THR A 283 -15.11 -5.98 -5.84
C THR A 283 -16.64 -5.95 -5.82
N PRO A 284 -17.28 -4.90 -6.35
CA PRO A 284 -18.74 -4.90 -6.42
C PRO A 284 -19.15 -6.18 -7.15
N GLN A 285 -19.90 -7.02 -6.46
CA GLN A 285 -20.37 -8.29 -7.00
C GLN A 285 -20.84 -8.04 -8.43
N LYS A 286 -20.48 -8.94 -9.35
CA LYS A 286 -21.13 -9.10 -10.66
C LYS A 286 -22.60 -9.50 -10.41
N ALA A 287 -23.29 -8.71 -9.59
CA ALA A 287 -24.70 -8.84 -9.30
C ALA A 287 -25.43 -8.41 -10.57
N SER A 288 -26.11 -9.38 -11.17
CA SER A 288 -27.22 -9.19 -12.09
C SER A 288 -26.98 -9.02 -13.60
N ARG A 289 -25.86 -9.45 -14.19
CA ARG A 289 -25.96 -9.77 -15.64
C ARG A 289 -26.68 -11.11 -15.94
N GLY A 290 -26.78 -11.99 -14.94
CA GLY A 290 -27.47 -13.28 -15.08
C GLY A 290 -29.00 -13.22 -14.92
N GLN A 291 -29.55 -12.26 -14.18
CA GLN A 291 -31.01 -12.16 -13.96
C GLN A 291 -31.74 -11.34 -15.03
N ALA A 292 -31.09 -10.37 -15.64
CA ALA A 292 -31.69 -9.60 -16.73
C ALA A 292 -31.88 -10.44 -18.00
N ASN A 293 -30.99 -11.41 -18.27
CA ASN A 293 -31.13 -12.30 -19.43
C ASN A 293 -32.11 -13.44 -19.20
N ARG A 294 -32.40 -13.83 -17.95
CA ARG A 294 -33.48 -14.80 -17.65
C ARG A 294 -34.87 -14.19 -17.74
N ARG A 295 -35.02 -12.90 -17.37
CA ARG A 295 -36.33 -12.20 -17.51
C ARG A 295 -36.69 -11.86 -18.96
N ARG A 296 -35.70 -11.61 -19.84
CA ARG A 296 -35.97 -11.41 -21.28
C ARG A 296 -36.30 -12.69 -22.03
N ARG A 297 -35.90 -13.88 -21.53
CA ARG A 297 -36.29 -15.17 -22.13
C ARG A 297 -37.59 -15.73 -21.58
N ALA A 298 -38.11 -15.22 -20.48
CA ALA A 298 -39.41 -15.64 -19.91
C ALA A 298 -40.59 -14.83 -20.44
N ASN A 299 -40.38 -13.64 -21.02
CA ASN A 299 -41.46 -12.79 -21.59
C ASN A 299 -41.50 -12.80 -23.13
N GLY A 300 -40.89 -13.78 -23.74
CA GLY A 300 -40.92 -13.99 -25.21
C GLY A 300 -41.44 -15.38 -25.57
N LYS A 301 -42.60 -15.75 -25.03
CA LYS A 301 -43.45 -16.82 -25.54
C LYS A 301 -44.89 -16.34 -25.54
#